data_a03c01333ad9786e809666f5a092d7c3
#
_entry.id   a03c01333ad9786e809666f5a092d7c3
#
_cell.length_a   1.000
_cell.length_b   1.000
_cell.length_c   1.000
_cell.angle_alpha   90.00
_cell.angle_beta   90.00
_cell.angle_gamma   90.00
#
_symmetry.space_group_name_H-M   'P 1'
#
loop_
_entity.id
_entity.type
_entity.pdbx_description
1 polymer ?
#
loop_
_entity_poly.entity_id
_entity_poly.type
_entity_poly.pdbx_seq_one_letter_code
_entity_poly.pdbx_strand_id
1 'polypeptide(L)'
;QGQGKYDLIFSNPPFYLDGLKSGNPSIDQAKHIRPEVFRRWMEKTHELLTENGLFYVIVPFANWDFLQQITCECQLHLMQQITIHATEEKLNSRIIAVFSKEKKDLLVSALTIREINGKYTKEYVALTAAFHHTDLSAKN
;
A
#
# COMPACT_ATOMS: atom_id res chain seq x y z
N GLN A 1 19.58 -22.26 -2.81
CA GLN A 1 18.72 -21.05 -2.82
C GLN A 1 17.39 -21.48 -3.42
N GLY A 2 16.33 -21.45 -2.62
CA GLY A 2 15.00 -21.84 -3.10
C GLY A 2 14.50 -20.84 -4.12
N GLN A 3 14.06 -21.32 -5.27
CA GLN A 3 13.42 -20.53 -6.29
C GLN A 3 12.14 -19.92 -5.71
N GLY A 4 11.91 -18.62 -5.90
CA GLY A 4 10.68 -17.94 -5.46
C GLY A 4 9.44 -18.64 -6.02
N LYS A 5 8.31 -18.56 -5.26
CA LYS A 5 7.11 -19.34 -5.55
C LYS A 5 5.99 -18.52 -6.20
N TYR A 6 6.06 -17.19 -6.08
CA TYR A 6 4.96 -16.30 -6.47
C TYR A 6 5.46 -15.19 -7.39
N ASP A 7 4.75 -15.00 -8.49
CA ASP A 7 4.98 -13.89 -9.41
C ASP A 7 4.29 -12.61 -8.91
N LEU A 8 3.35 -12.76 -7.97
CA LEU A 8 2.56 -11.66 -7.46
C LEU A 8 2.21 -11.88 -5.99
N ILE A 9 2.55 -10.89 -5.17
CA ILE A 9 2.18 -10.84 -3.75
C ILE A 9 1.47 -9.52 -3.50
N PHE A 10 0.28 -9.57 -2.85
CA PHE A 10 -0.46 -8.39 -2.40
C PHE A 10 -0.51 -8.33 -0.89
N SER A 11 -0.46 -7.12 -0.34
CA SER A 11 -0.69 -6.92 1.07
C SER A 11 -1.37 -5.59 1.39
N ASN A 12 -2.28 -5.65 2.35
CA ASN A 12 -2.84 -4.51 3.05
C ASN A 12 -2.64 -4.75 4.56
N PRO A 13 -1.41 -4.55 5.04
CA PRO A 13 -1.11 -4.86 6.43
C PRO A 13 -1.77 -3.89 7.40
N PRO A 14 -2.08 -4.32 8.62
CA PRO A 14 -2.60 -3.43 9.65
C PRO A 14 -1.49 -2.50 10.14
N PHE A 15 -1.33 -1.35 9.49
CA PHE A 15 -0.44 -0.29 9.96
C PHE A 15 -1.15 0.55 11.02
N TYR A 16 -0.78 0.35 12.25
CA TYR A 16 -1.13 1.23 13.34
C TYR A 16 0.17 1.77 13.95
N LEU A 17 0.65 2.90 13.45
CA LEU A 17 1.63 3.70 14.16
C LEU A 17 0.91 4.57 15.20
N ASP A 18 1.56 4.75 16.33
CA ASP A 18 1.09 5.47 17.51
C ASP A 18 0.16 6.66 17.23
N GLY A 19 -0.98 6.69 17.91
CA GLY A 19 -1.81 7.89 17.96
C GLY A 19 -3.24 7.69 18.46
N LEU A 20 -3.85 6.55 18.20
CA LEU A 20 -5.20 6.28 18.70
C LEU A 20 -5.16 5.09 19.65
N LYS A 21 -4.83 5.38 20.91
CA LYS A 21 -5.04 4.43 22.00
C LYS A 21 -6.54 4.16 22.09
N SER A 22 -6.93 2.92 21.81
CA SER A 22 -8.34 2.49 21.92
C SER A 22 -8.83 2.42 23.37
N GLY A 23 -7.93 2.67 24.33
CA GLY A 23 -8.20 2.48 25.75
C GLY A 23 -8.23 1.02 26.19
N ASN A 24 -7.99 0.08 25.30
CA ASN A 24 -7.91 -1.35 25.60
C ASN A 24 -6.49 -1.86 25.35
N PRO A 25 -5.69 -2.19 26.40
CA PRO A 25 -4.29 -2.58 26.27
C PRO A 25 -4.05 -3.78 25.36
N SER A 26 -4.96 -4.74 25.31
CA SER A 26 -4.85 -5.93 24.45
C SER A 26 -5.07 -5.60 22.96
N ILE A 27 -5.93 -4.63 22.66
CA ILE A 27 -6.17 -4.16 21.29
C ILE A 27 -5.01 -3.27 20.83
N ASP A 28 -4.48 -2.43 21.72
CA ASP A 28 -3.37 -1.54 21.41
C ASP A 28 -2.09 -2.33 21.17
N GLN A 29 -1.85 -3.41 21.93
CA GLN A 29 -0.70 -4.30 21.74
C GLN A 29 -0.76 -5.09 20.42
N ALA A 30 -1.95 -5.45 19.96
CA ALA A 30 -2.15 -6.14 18.67
C ALA A 30 -2.01 -5.22 17.45
N LYS A 31 -2.07 -3.90 17.64
CA LYS A 31 -2.06 -2.89 16.58
C LYS A 31 -0.66 -2.37 16.22
N HIS A 32 0.36 -2.67 17.03
CA HIS A 32 1.73 -2.22 16.78
C HIS A 32 2.52 -3.31 16.08
N ILE A 33 2.74 -3.14 14.78
CA ILE A 33 3.73 -3.98 14.09
C ILE A 33 5.10 -3.53 14.59
N ARG A 34 5.77 -4.39 15.34
CA ARG A 34 7.16 -4.15 15.74
C ARG A 34 8.05 -4.12 14.51
N PRO A 35 9.03 -3.19 14.44
CA PRO A 35 9.94 -3.09 13.30
C PRO A 35 10.57 -4.43 12.90
N GLU A 36 10.94 -5.27 13.86
CA GLU A 36 11.55 -6.59 13.62
C GLU A 36 10.57 -7.58 12.97
N VAL A 37 9.29 -7.53 13.33
CA VAL A 37 8.24 -8.37 12.72
C VAL A 37 8.02 -7.93 11.27
N PHE A 38 7.99 -6.61 11.06
CA PHE A 38 7.82 -6.04 9.72
C PHE A 38 9.02 -6.37 8.82
N ARG A 39 10.24 -6.29 9.35
CA ARG A 39 11.46 -6.70 8.64
C ARG A 39 11.41 -8.16 8.22
N ARG A 40 11.10 -9.08 9.13
CA ARG A 40 10.96 -10.51 8.82
C ARG A 40 9.91 -10.78 7.76
N TRP A 41 8.84 -10.01 7.78
CA TRP A 41 7.81 -10.11 6.75
C TRP A 41 8.35 -9.67 5.39
N MET A 42 9.10 -8.56 5.30
CA MET A 42 9.72 -8.10 4.05
C MET A 42 10.79 -9.10 3.54
N GLU A 43 11.63 -9.61 4.42
CA GLU A 43 12.59 -10.67 4.10
C GLU A 43 11.87 -11.89 3.52
N LYS A 44 10.77 -12.30 4.15
CA LYS A 44 9.98 -13.44 3.67
C LYS A 44 9.28 -13.16 2.34
N THR A 45 8.81 -11.94 2.14
CA THR A 45 8.26 -11.49 0.85
C THR A 45 9.32 -11.60 -0.25
N HIS A 46 10.54 -11.12 0.02
CA HIS A 46 11.66 -11.24 -0.92
C HIS A 46 11.96 -12.70 -1.25
N GLU A 47 12.03 -13.61 -0.26
CA GLU A 47 12.26 -15.04 -0.49
C GLU A 47 11.17 -15.71 -1.34
N LEU A 48 9.90 -15.29 -1.14
CA LEU A 48 8.76 -15.90 -1.80
C LEU A 48 8.51 -15.39 -3.21
N LEU A 49 8.96 -14.19 -3.55
CA LEU A 49 8.88 -13.65 -4.91
C LEU A 49 9.81 -14.41 -5.86
N THR A 50 9.31 -14.68 -7.08
CA THR A 50 10.18 -15.04 -8.20
C THR A 50 11.09 -13.86 -8.58
N GLU A 51 12.10 -14.09 -9.42
CA GLU A 51 13.04 -13.01 -9.81
C GLU A 51 12.32 -11.83 -10.50
N ASN A 52 11.30 -12.11 -11.31
CA ASN A 52 10.48 -11.11 -11.98
C ASN A 52 9.19 -10.76 -11.20
N GLY A 53 9.05 -11.29 -9.98
CA GLY A 53 7.85 -11.13 -9.16
C GLY A 53 7.64 -9.70 -8.68
N LEU A 54 6.37 -9.35 -8.47
CA LEU A 54 5.93 -8.04 -8.00
C LEU A 54 5.26 -8.14 -6.63
N PHE A 55 5.64 -7.23 -5.74
CA PHE A 55 5.01 -7.07 -4.43
C PHE A 55 4.24 -5.76 -4.39
N TYR A 56 2.92 -5.87 -4.26
CA TYR A 56 2.00 -4.76 -4.10
C TYR A 56 1.64 -4.57 -2.64
N VAL A 57 1.75 -3.37 -2.14
CA VAL A 57 1.35 -3.06 -0.77
C VAL A 57 0.63 -1.72 -0.72
N ILE A 58 -0.44 -1.66 0.08
CA ILE A 58 -1.12 -0.39 0.40
C ILE A 58 -0.84 -0.03 1.85
N VAL A 59 -0.41 1.21 2.06
CA VAL A 59 -0.03 1.72 3.39
C VAL A 59 -0.60 3.10 3.64
N PRO A 60 -0.88 3.49 4.90
CA PRO A 60 -1.12 4.89 5.24
C PRO A 60 0.08 5.75 4.88
N PHE A 61 -0.14 6.96 4.40
CA PHE A 61 0.94 7.88 4.03
C PHE A 61 1.95 8.11 5.16
N ALA A 62 1.46 8.21 6.40
CA ALA A 62 2.30 8.38 7.59
C ALA A 62 3.33 7.26 7.82
N ASN A 63 3.14 6.08 7.19
CA ASN A 63 4.03 4.92 7.33
C ASN A 63 5.00 4.77 6.16
N TRP A 64 4.96 5.70 5.21
CA TRP A 64 5.68 5.55 3.94
C TRP A 64 7.19 5.51 4.12
N ASP A 65 7.76 6.45 4.87
CA ASP A 65 9.22 6.52 5.07
C ASP A 65 9.75 5.25 5.75
N PHE A 66 9.00 4.75 6.75
CA PHE A 66 9.33 3.50 7.43
C PHE A 66 9.32 2.30 6.48
N LEU A 67 8.30 2.20 5.61
CA LEU A 67 8.23 1.13 4.62
C LEU A 67 9.40 1.20 3.64
N GLN A 68 9.70 2.37 3.09
CA GLN A 68 10.81 2.56 2.16
C GLN A 68 12.16 2.13 2.76
N GLN A 69 12.41 2.50 4.00
CA GLN A 69 13.64 2.12 4.68
C GLN A 69 13.78 0.60 4.76
N ILE A 70 12.76 -0.09 5.28
CA ILE A 70 12.84 -1.53 5.48
C ILE A 70 12.87 -2.30 4.16
N THR A 71 12.09 -1.91 3.16
CA THR A 71 12.10 -2.58 1.85
C THR A 71 13.47 -2.45 1.18
N CYS A 72 14.11 -1.28 1.27
CA CYS A 72 15.46 -1.08 0.77
C CYS A 72 16.49 -2.01 1.46
N GLU A 73 16.42 -2.12 2.78
CA GLU A 73 17.28 -3.03 3.55
C GLU A 73 17.06 -4.51 3.20
N CYS A 74 15.84 -4.88 2.78
CA CYS A 74 15.48 -6.21 2.34
C CYS A 74 15.64 -6.43 0.82
N GLN A 75 16.34 -5.54 0.12
CA GLN A 75 16.60 -5.63 -1.33
C GLN A 75 15.32 -5.71 -2.19
N LEU A 76 14.26 -5.04 -1.75
CA LEU A 76 13.05 -4.80 -2.52
C LEU A 76 13.09 -3.37 -3.07
N HIS A 77 13.14 -3.24 -4.40
CA HIS A 77 13.29 -1.98 -5.09
C HIS A 77 11.92 -1.42 -5.51
N LEU A 78 11.65 -0.18 -5.11
CA LEU A 78 10.44 0.52 -5.51
C LEU A 78 10.46 0.78 -7.02
N MET A 79 9.41 0.34 -7.72
CA MET A 79 9.23 0.57 -9.15
C MET A 79 7.98 1.39 -9.48
N GLN A 80 6.99 1.42 -8.59
CA GLN A 80 5.83 2.28 -8.77
C GLN A 80 5.30 2.78 -7.45
N GLN A 81 4.90 4.05 -7.43
CA GLN A 81 4.23 4.70 -6.31
C GLN A 81 2.98 5.41 -6.80
N ILE A 82 1.84 5.09 -6.19
CA ILE A 82 0.57 5.77 -6.43
C ILE A 82 0.12 6.41 -5.13
N THR A 83 0.12 7.73 -5.08
CA THR A 83 -0.38 8.46 -3.91
C THR A 83 -1.89 8.60 -4.00
N ILE A 84 -2.59 8.14 -2.98
CA ILE A 84 -4.05 8.22 -2.90
C ILE A 84 -4.46 9.43 -2.09
N HIS A 85 -5.29 10.27 -2.68
CA HIS A 85 -5.94 11.40 -2.04
C HIS A 85 -7.41 11.06 -1.78
N ALA A 86 -7.87 11.23 -0.54
CA ALA A 86 -9.27 10.96 -0.21
C ALA A 86 -10.22 11.95 -0.92
N THR A 87 -9.83 13.22 -0.93
CA THR A 87 -10.45 14.32 -1.70
C THR A 87 -9.36 15.26 -2.21
N GLU A 88 -9.72 16.21 -3.04
CA GLU A 88 -8.81 17.28 -3.50
C GLU A 88 -8.21 18.11 -2.35
N GLU A 89 -8.93 18.24 -1.23
CA GLU A 89 -8.46 18.96 -0.04
C GLU A 89 -7.73 18.03 0.94
N LYS A 90 -8.13 16.76 1.02
CA LYS A 90 -7.55 15.76 1.93
C LYS A 90 -6.51 14.91 1.19
N LEU A 91 -5.36 15.50 1.02
CA LEU A 91 -4.22 14.90 0.32
C LEU A 91 -3.54 13.80 1.15
N ASN A 92 -2.76 12.97 0.45
CA ASN A 92 -1.81 12.02 1.04
C ASN A 92 -2.43 11.09 2.11
N SER A 93 -3.53 10.42 1.76
CA SER A 93 -4.17 9.50 2.71
C SER A 93 -3.49 8.13 2.76
N ARG A 94 -3.12 7.59 1.59
CA ARG A 94 -2.47 6.28 1.45
C ARG A 94 -1.48 6.30 0.29
N ILE A 95 -0.61 5.30 0.27
CA ILE A 95 0.26 4.97 -0.86
C ILE A 95 0.01 3.53 -1.25
N ILE A 96 -0.15 3.29 -2.56
CA ILE A 96 0.02 1.98 -3.16
C ILE A 96 1.43 1.95 -3.74
N ALA A 97 2.23 1.02 -3.29
CA ALA A 97 3.60 0.84 -3.76
C ALA A 97 3.78 -0.53 -4.39
N VAL A 98 4.59 -0.57 -5.45
CA VAL A 98 4.97 -1.81 -6.12
C VAL A 98 6.48 -1.95 -6.04
N PHE A 99 6.92 -3.08 -5.54
CA PHE A 99 8.33 -3.43 -5.41
C PHE A 99 8.67 -4.65 -6.24
N SER A 100 9.93 -4.76 -6.65
CA SER A 100 10.51 -5.92 -7.30
C SER A 100 11.91 -6.19 -6.75
N LYS A 101 12.47 -7.38 -7.03
CA LYS A 101 13.87 -7.69 -6.72
C LYS A 101 14.83 -6.95 -7.64
N GLU A 102 14.40 -6.70 -8.87
CA GLU A 102 15.18 -5.97 -9.86
C GLU A 102 14.92 -4.47 -9.75
N LYS A 103 15.99 -3.68 -9.82
CA LYS A 103 15.87 -2.23 -9.87
C LYS A 103 15.38 -1.79 -11.24
N LYS A 104 14.28 -1.04 -11.28
CA LYS A 104 13.66 -0.48 -12.48
C LYS A 104 13.44 1.02 -12.33
N ASP A 105 13.10 1.69 -13.43
CA ASP A 105 12.72 3.09 -13.39
C ASP A 105 11.45 3.28 -12.54
N LEU A 106 11.47 4.30 -11.69
CA LEU A 106 10.36 4.60 -10.79
C LEU A 106 9.25 5.34 -11.53
N LEU A 107 8.05 4.77 -11.51
CA LEU A 107 6.83 5.43 -11.96
C LEU A 107 6.09 6.03 -10.77
N VAL A 108 5.81 7.34 -10.84
CA VAL A 108 5.07 8.05 -9.79
C VAL A 108 3.77 8.62 -10.37
N SER A 109 2.67 8.38 -9.66
CA SER A 109 1.35 8.93 -10.00
C SER A 109 0.53 9.22 -8.74
N ALA A 110 -0.62 9.84 -8.94
CA ALA A 110 -1.58 10.08 -7.86
C ALA A 110 -3.00 9.76 -8.35
N LEU A 111 -3.88 9.42 -7.41
CA LEU A 111 -5.29 9.17 -7.65
C LEU A 111 -6.11 9.87 -6.56
N THR A 112 -7.04 10.72 -6.96
CA THR A 112 -8.03 11.32 -6.07
C THR A 112 -9.33 10.52 -6.13
N ILE A 113 -9.84 10.09 -4.96
CA ILE A 113 -11.04 9.25 -4.89
C ILE A 113 -12.30 10.09 -5.09
N ARG A 114 -12.41 11.24 -4.40
CA ARG A 114 -13.59 12.09 -4.43
C ARG A 114 -13.26 13.53 -4.74
N GLU A 115 -14.17 14.18 -5.44
CA GLU A 115 -14.19 15.62 -5.62
C GLU A 115 -14.61 16.32 -4.30
N ILE A 116 -14.46 17.65 -4.24
CA ILE A 116 -14.86 18.49 -3.09
C ILE A 116 -16.35 18.32 -2.76
N ASN A 117 -17.20 18.16 -3.79
CA ASN A 117 -18.64 17.95 -3.65
C ASN A 117 -19.03 16.56 -3.10
N GLY A 118 -18.03 15.68 -2.82
CA GLY A 118 -18.22 14.33 -2.30
C GLY A 118 -18.47 13.27 -3.36
N LYS A 119 -18.62 13.62 -4.63
CA LYS A 119 -18.77 12.69 -5.74
C LYS A 119 -17.46 11.94 -6.02
N TYR A 120 -17.54 10.75 -6.58
CA TYR A 120 -16.35 10.03 -7.03
C TYR A 120 -15.76 10.72 -8.27
N THR A 121 -14.44 10.79 -8.34
CA THR A 121 -13.77 11.28 -9.54
C THR A 121 -13.99 10.33 -10.72
N LYS A 122 -13.98 10.87 -11.94
CA LYS A 122 -14.13 10.05 -13.16
C LYS A 122 -13.03 8.98 -13.26
N GLU A 123 -11.81 9.34 -12.85
CA GLU A 123 -10.67 8.43 -12.87
C GLU A 123 -10.88 7.25 -11.91
N TYR A 124 -11.31 7.52 -10.66
CA TYR A 124 -11.63 6.47 -9.70
C TYR A 124 -12.76 5.56 -10.20
N VAL A 125 -13.82 6.14 -10.76
CA VAL A 125 -14.94 5.37 -11.33
C VAL A 125 -14.45 4.48 -12.47
N ALA A 126 -13.65 5.01 -13.40
CA ALA A 126 -13.12 4.24 -14.53
C ALA A 126 -12.26 3.04 -14.06
N LEU A 127 -11.43 3.24 -13.03
CA LEU A 127 -10.57 2.17 -12.48
C LEU A 127 -11.36 1.08 -11.73
N THR A 128 -12.47 1.44 -11.10
CA THR A 128 -13.16 0.54 -10.16
C THR A 128 -14.52 0.04 -10.65
N ALA A 129 -15.03 0.55 -11.78
CA ALA A 129 -16.36 0.22 -12.31
C ALA A 129 -16.63 -1.29 -12.41
N ALA A 130 -15.65 -2.07 -12.85
CA ALA A 130 -15.78 -3.52 -13.00
C ALA A 130 -15.95 -4.27 -11.66
N PHE A 131 -15.64 -3.64 -10.53
CA PHE A 131 -15.69 -4.24 -9.19
C PHE A 131 -16.92 -3.81 -8.38
N HIS A 132 -17.73 -2.90 -8.91
CA HIS A 132 -18.95 -2.41 -8.25
C HIS A 132 -20.20 -2.99 -8.88
N HIS A 133 -21.12 -3.51 -8.05
CA HIS A 133 -22.43 -3.98 -8.50
C HIS A 133 -23.40 -2.84 -8.86
N THR A 134 -23.07 -1.61 -8.44
CA THR A 134 -23.87 -0.41 -8.73
C THR A 134 -23.04 0.59 -9.50
N ASP A 135 -23.67 1.26 -10.44
CA ASP A 135 -23.02 2.37 -11.14
C ASP A 135 -22.67 3.49 -10.17
N LEU A 136 -21.38 3.71 -9.95
CA LEU A 136 -20.87 4.76 -9.06
C LEU A 136 -21.09 6.16 -9.65
N SER A 137 -21.29 6.28 -10.98
CA SER A 137 -21.61 7.55 -11.63
C SER A 137 -23.03 8.03 -11.31
N ALA A 138 -23.94 7.10 -11.00
CA ALA A 138 -25.33 7.37 -10.68
C ALA A 138 -25.54 7.81 -9.21
N LYS A 139 -24.55 7.64 -8.33
CA LYS A 139 -24.58 8.13 -6.94
C LYS A 139 -24.05 9.56 -6.80
N ASN A 140 -24.09 10.26 -7.88
CA ASN A 140 -23.61 11.60 -8.04
C ASN A 140 -24.76 12.60 -8.09
#